data_66900074fdcd46808e29542a4e8600c2
#
_entry.id   66900074fdcd46808e29542a4e8600c2
#
_cell.length_a   1.000
_cell.length_b   1.000
_cell.length_c   1.000
_cell.angle_alpha   90.00
_cell.angle_beta   90.00
_cell.angle_gamma   90.00
#
_symmetry.space_group_name_H-M   'P 1'
#
loop_
_entity.id
_entity.type
_entity.pdbx_description
1 polymer ?
#
loop_
_entity_poly.entity_id
_entity_poly.type
_entity_poly.pdbx_seq_one_letter_code
_entity_poly.pdbx_strand_id
1 'polypeptide(L)'
;MNVFKYVVFIGLIFSSSLQAKQTPFQADDAELLQQSCREVVEIFEHKDKVGPYAALHTSMAEAMRAGYCIGVLQQYSQQSHSCYSTRYASSNWFEVAKVISNLSIGAQKLQRLQVSQLLEQVYCND
;
A
#
# COMPACT_ATOMS: atom_id res chain seq x y z
N MET A 1 58.51 -13.90 -5.10
CA MET A 1 57.87 -13.87 -3.78
C MET A 1 56.93 -12.69 -3.56
N ASN A 2 56.72 -11.86 -4.58
CA ASN A 2 55.82 -10.69 -4.48
C ASN A 2 54.44 -10.89 -5.16
N VAL A 3 54.27 -11.96 -5.90
CA VAL A 3 53.03 -12.27 -6.61
C VAL A 3 51.91 -12.73 -5.66
N PHE A 4 52.30 -13.39 -4.56
CA PHE A 4 51.37 -13.93 -3.56
C PHE A 4 50.71 -12.82 -2.72
N LYS A 5 51.34 -11.66 -2.56
CA LYS A 5 50.78 -10.50 -1.85
C LYS A 5 49.68 -9.78 -2.64
N TYR A 6 49.76 -9.82 -3.96
CA TYR A 6 48.76 -9.15 -4.81
C TYR A 6 47.48 -9.97 -4.98
N VAL A 7 47.56 -11.30 -4.91
CA VAL A 7 46.41 -12.20 -5.01
C VAL A 7 45.48 -12.07 -3.80
N VAL A 8 46.03 -11.82 -2.62
CA VAL A 8 45.23 -11.65 -1.39
C VAL A 8 44.51 -10.31 -1.36
N PHE A 9 45.05 -9.28 -2.02
CA PHE A 9 44.42 -7.94 -2.06
C PHE A 9 43.25 -7.83 -3.04
N ILE A 10 43.25 -8.62 -4.10
CA ILE A 10 42.17 -8.64 -5.11
C ILE A 10 40.92 -9.36 -4.61
N GLY A 11 41.07 -10.29 -3.66
CA GLY A 11 39.94 -11.05 -3.10
C GLY A 11 39.03 -10.28 -2.15
N LEU A 12 39.42 -9.10 -1.67
CA LEU A 12 38.68 -8.34 -0.67
C LEU A 12 37.72 -7.27 -1.24
N ILE A 13 37.70 -7.08 -2.56
CA ILE A 13 36.89 -6.00 -3.18
C ILE A 13 35.51 -6.49 -3.65
N PHE A 14 35.21 -7.79 -3.60
CA PHE A 14 33.96 -8.35 -4.12
C PHE A 14 32.87 -8.64 -3.08
N SER A 15 32.95 -8.12 -1.87
CA SER A 15 31.98 -8.43 -0.80
C SER A 15 31.10 -7.26 -0.40
N SER A 16 30.76 -6.36 -1.31
CA SER A 16 29.73 -5.37 -1.04
C SER A 16 28.49 -5.66 -1.88
N SER A 17 27.86 -6.79 -1.65
CA SER A 17 26.45 -6.94 -2.00
C SER A 17 25.67 -6.01 -1.09
N LEU A 18 25.52 -4.76 -1.50
CA LEU A 18 24.51 -3.86 -0.97
C LEU A 18 23.15 -4.48 -1.32
N GLN A 19 22.72 -5.44 -0.53
CA GLN A 19 21.32 -5.79 -0.46
C GLN A 19 20.64 -4.57 0.13
N ALA A 20 20.08 -3.74 -0.74
CA ALA A 20 19.09 -2.75 -0.35
C ALA A 20 18.00 -3.54 0.39
N LYS A 21 17.98 -3.43 1.72
CA LYS A 21 16.93 -3.99 2.55
C LYS A 21 15.64 -3.35 2.06
N GLN A 22 14.87 -4.08 1.25
CA GLN A 22 13.55 -3.63 0.87
C GLN A 22 12.79 -3.43 2.16
N THR A 23 12.41 -2.19 2.44
CA THR A 23 11.53 -1.91 3.56
C THR A 23 10.23 -2.67 3.32
N PRO A 24 9.72 -3.42 4.31
CA PRO A 24 8.53 -4.27 4.12
C PRO A 24 7.26 -3.47 3.81
N PHE A 25 7.31 -2.15 3.94
CA PHE A 25 6.23 -1.22 3.60
C PHE A 25 6.79 -0.07 2.77
N GLN A 26 6.36 0.03 1.51
CA GLN A 26 6.58 1.21 0.70
C GLN A 26 5.27 2.02 0.71
N ALA A 27 5.30 3.16 1.39
CA ALA A 27 4.11 4.01 1.56
C ALA A 27 3.54 4.58 0.25
N ASP A 28 4.29 4.50 -0.84
CA ASP A 28 3.89 5.00 -2.17
C ASP A 28 3.56 3.86 -3.16
N ASP A 29 3.19 2.69 -2.66
CA ASP A 29 2.81 1.53 -3.45
C ASP A 29 1.28 1.45 -3.58
N ALA A 30 0.76 1.78 -4.76
CA ALA A 30 -0.67 1.74 -5.04
C ALA A 30 -1.25 0.32 -5.04
N GLU A 31 -0.45 -0.70 -5.40
CA GLU A 31 -0.85 -2.10 -5.33
C GLU A 31 -1.05 -2.53 -3.87
N LEU A 32 -0.10 -2.15 -3.00
CA LEU A 32 -0.22 -2.38 -1.57
C LEU A 32 -1.45 -1.68 -0.98
N LEU A 33 -1.73 -0.43 -1.39
CA LEU A 33 -2.91 0.29 -0.94
C LEU A 33 -4.19 -0.41 -1.39
N GLN A 34 -4.29 -0.84 -2.64
CA GLN A 34 -5.46 -1.56 -3.14
C GLN A 34 -5.69 -2.86 -2.38
N GLN A 35 -4.64 -3.67 -2.18
CA GLN A 35 -4.72 -4.89 -1.40
C GLN A 35 -5.16 -4.61 0.04
N SER A 36 -4.59 -3.59 0.67
CA SER A 36 -4.92 -3.19 2.04
C SER A 36 -6.38 -2.74 2.18
N CYS A 37 -6.89 -2.01 1.19
CA CYS A 37 -8.29 -1.61 1.17
C CYS A 37 -9.24 -2.80 0.91
N ARG A 38 -8.82 -3.78 0.14
CA ARG A 38 -9.59 -5.04 -0.03
C ARG A 38 -9.71 -5.78 1.28
N GLU A 39 -8.62 -5.92 2.02
CA GLU A 39 -8.62 -6.59 3.32
C GLU A 39 -9.50 -5.87 4.35
N VAL A 40 -9.47 -4.56 4.43
CA VAL A 40 -10.33 -3.82 5.35
C VAL A 40 -11.81 -3.97 5.01
N VAL A 41 -12.15 -3.99 3.73
CA VAL A 41 -13.54 -4.21 3.27
C VAL A 41 -14.00 -5.62 3.67
N GLU A 42 -13.17 -6.64 3.44
CA GLU A 42 -13.47 -8.02 3.84
C GLU A 42 -13.66 -8.15 5.35
N ILE A 43 -12.80 -7.57 6.17
CA ILE A 43 -12.91 -7.60 7.63
C ILE A 43 -14.23 -6.97 8.10
N PHE A 44 -14.59 -5.81 7.58
CA PHE A 44 -15.81 -5.10 8.01
C PHE A 44 -17.10 -5.72 7.47
N GLU A 45 -17.08 -6.24 6.25
CA GLU A 45 -18.26 -6.92 5.70
C GLU A 45 -18.54 -8.27 6.37
N HIS A 46 -17.50 -9.00 6.80
CA HIS A 46 -17.65 -10.27 7.51
C HIS A 46 -17.97 -10.10 8.99
N LYS A 47 -17.68 -8.94 9.58
CA LYS A 47 -17.97 -8.64 10.98
C LYS A 47 -19.44 -8.85 11.34
N ASP A 48 -20.33 -8.50 10.44
CA ASP A 48 -21.78 -8.62 10.65
C ASP A 48 -22.31 -10.03 10.39
N LYS A 49 -21.56 -10.86 9.64
CA LYS A 49 -21.98 -12.21 9.24
C LYS A 49 -21.53 -13.32 10.20
N VAL A 50 -20.44 -13.14 10.92
CA VAL A 50 -19.76 -14.19 11.70
C VAL A 50 -19.62 -13.83 13.18
N GLY A 51 -20.13 -12.69 13.61
CA GLY A 51 -20.01 -12.21 14.99
C GLY A 51 -18.57 -11.86 15.38
N PRO A 52 -18.25 -11.73 16.68
CA PRO A 52 -16.94 -11.30 17.15
C PRO A 52 -15.77 -12.22 16.75
N TYR A 53 -16.03 -13.39 16.22
CA TYR A 53 -15.01 -14.35 15.77
C TYR A 53 -14.29 -13.95 14.50
N ALA A 54 -14.86 -13.09 13.64
CA ALA A 54 -14.19 -12.65 12.42
C ALA A 54 -12.88 -11.90 12.72
N ALA A 55 -12.85 -11.11 13.79
CA ALA A 55 -11.66 -10.42 14.24
C ALA A 55 -10.55 -11.37 14.75
N LEU A 56 -10.91 -12.56 15.22
CA LEU A 56 -9.96 -13.57 15.73
C LEU A 56 -9.28 -14.37 14.61
N HIS A 57 -9.84 -14.36 13.40
CA HIS A 57 -9.29 -15.06 12.24
C HIS A 57 -8.46 -14.17 11.32
N THR A 58 -8.40 -12.87 11.62
CA THR A 58 -7.55 -11.94 10.88
C THR A 58 -6.10 -12.08 11.35
N SER A 59 -5.19 -12.37 10.44
CA SER A 59 -3.76 -12.39 10.76
C SER A 59 -3.27 -10.99 11.15
N MET A 60 -2.18 -10.94 11.91
CA MET A 60 -1.53 -9.67 12.26
C MET A 60 -1.15 -8.86 11.01
N ALA A 61 -0.67 -9.54 9.96
CA ALA A 61 -0.29 -8.90 8.72
C ALA A 61 -1.49 -8.27 8.00
N GLU A 62 -2.63 -8.95 7.95
CA GLU A 62 -3.89 -8.42 7.40
C GLU A 62 -4.40 -7.23 8.20
N ALA A 63 -4.37 -7.33 9.53
CA ALA A 63 -4.76 -6.23 10.41
C ALA A 63 -3.88 -4.99 10.22
N MET A 64 -2.57 -5.17 10.04
CA MET A 64 -1.65 -4.07 9.76
C MET A 64 -1.92 -3.42 8.40
N ARG A 65 -2.18 -4.20 7.36
CA ARG A 65 -2.52 -3.68 6.03
C ARG A 65 -3.89 -2.97 6.06
N ALA A 66 -4.89 -3.56 6.71
CA ALA A 66 -6.18 -2.89 6.91
C ALA A 66 -6.03 -1.53 7.61
N GLY A 67 -5.23 -1.47 8.67
CA GLY A 67 -4.90 -0.23 9.37
C GLY A 67 -4.19 0.79 8.47
N TYR A 68 -3.32 0.34 7.58
CA TYR A 68 -2.67 1.20 6.59
C TYR A 68 -3.70 1.84 5.63
N CYS A 69 -4.62 1.07 5.05
CA CYS A 69 -5.69 1.63 4.22
C CYS A 69 -6.51 2.67 4.98
N ILE A 70 -6.97 2.36 6.18
CA ILE A 70 -7.75 3.28 7.02
C ILE A 70 -6.98 4.58 7.26
N GLY A 71 -5.72 4.47 7.68
CA GLY A 71 -4.87 5.63 7.97
C GLY A 71 -4.64 6.53 6.76
N VAL A 72 -4.34 5.93 5.60
CA VAL A 72 -4.13 6.68 4.34
C VAL A 72 -5.40 7.42 3.93
N LEU A 73 -6.55 6.76 3.94
CA LEU A 73 -7.81 7.36 3.52
C LEU A 73 -8.27 8.46 4.47
N GLN A 74 -8.15 8.26 5.77
CA GLN A 74 -8.48 9.29 6.75
C GLN A 74 -7.55 10.49 6.65
N GLN A 75 -6.25 10.26 6.50
CA GLN A 75 -5.28 11.34 6.32
C GLN A 75 -5.57 12.13 5.04
N TYR A 76 -5.85 11.45 3.95
CA TYR A 76 -6.17 12.10 2.68
C TYR A 76 -7.46 12.92 2.77
N SER A 77 -8.49 12.41 3.42
CA SER A 77 -9.77 13.12 3.59
C SER A 77 -9.66 14.39 4.45
N GLN A 78 -8.66 14.45 5.35
CA GLN A 78 -8.41 15.63 6.18
C GLN A 78 -7.63 16.72 5.45
N GLN A 79 -6.96 16.40 4.36
CA GLN A 79 -6.26 17.37 3.54
C GLN A 79 -7.27 18.06 2.62
N SER A 80 -7.15 19.39 2.50
CA SER A 80 -7.99 20.16 1.58
C SER A 80 -7.55 19.88 0.14
N HIS A 81 -8.26 18.98 -0.53
CA HIS A 81 -8.04 18.72 -1.95
C HIS A 81 -9.05 19.51 -2.77
N SER A 82 -8.55 20.39 -3.64
CA SER A 82 -9.36 21.01 -4.68
C SER A 82 -9.40 20.08 -5.88
N CYS A 83 -10.45 19.30 -6.00
CA CYS A 83 -10.78 18.63 -7.25
C CYS A 83 -11.16 19.66 -8.31
N TYR A 84 -10.72 19.45 -9.55
CA TYR A 84 -10.98 20.37 -10.67
C TYR A 84 -12.47 20.45 -11.03
N SER A 85 -13.24 19.45 -10.70
CA SER A 85 -14.71 19.45 -10.79
C SER A 85 -15.31 19.48 -9.39
N THR A 86 -16.36 20.29 -9.25
CA THR A 86 -17.10 20.53 -8.00
C THR A 86 -17.90 19.33 -7.48
N ARG A 87 -17.55 18.11 -7.86
CA ARG A 87 -18.16 16.91 -7.30
C ARG A 87 -17.53 16.56 -5.97
N TYR A 88 -18.38 16.40 -5.00
CA TYR A 88 -18.05 16.10 -3.62
C TYR A 88 -17.08 14.93 -3.50
N ALA A 89 -15.90 15.19 -2.95
CA ALA A 89 -15.06 14.14 -2.43
C ALA A 89 -15.86 13.33 -1.41
N SER A 90 -15.90 12.01 -1.59
CA SER A 90 -16.59 11.15 -0.61
C SER A 90 -15.91 11.32 0.74
N SER A 91 -16.65 11.78 1.74
CA SER A 91 -16.14 11.97 3.09
C SER A 91 -16.06 10.65 3.88
N ASN A 92 -16.70 9.60 3.36
CA ASN A 92 -16.73 8.29 4.00
C ASN A 92 -15.57 7.43 3.51
N TRP A 93 -14.56 7.28 4.35
CA TRP A 93 -13.37 6.47 4.05
C TRP A 93 -13.71 5.03 3.66
N PHE A 94 -14.75 4.43 4.23
CA PHE A 94 -15.13 3.04 3.94
C PHE A 94 -15.71 2.89 2.53
N GLU A 95 -16.52 3.85 2.08
CA GLU A 95 -17.01 3.88 0.69
C GLU A 95 -15.84 4.04 -0.29
N VAL A 96 -14.86 4.90 0.03
CA VAL A 96 -13.65 5.06 -0.77
C VAL A 96 -12.82 3.77 -0.78
N ALA A 97 -12.69 3.09 0.36
CA ALA A 97 -12.02 1.79 0.43
C ALA A 97 -12.68 0.74 -0.48
N LYS A 98 -14.02 0.70 -0.51
CA LYS A 98 -14.76 -0.18 -1.44
C LYS A 98 -14.49 0.18 -2.92
N VAL A 99 -14.45 1.44 -3.26
CA VAL A 99 -14.12 1.87 -4.62
C VAL A 99 -12.71 1.41 -4.99
N ILE A 100 -11.71 1.67 -4.13
CA ILE A 100 -10.31 1.28 -4.38
C ILE A 100 -10.18 -0.24 -4.51
N SER A 101 -10.84 -1.01 -3.63
CA SER A 101 -10.78 -2.47 -3.63
C SER A 101 -11.33 -3.09 -4.92
N ASN A 102 -12.30 -2.43 -5.55
CA ASN A 102 -12.98 -2.88 -6.76
C ASN A 102 -12.40 -2.31 -8.07
N LEU A 103 -11.36 -1.47 -8.00
CA LEU A 103 -10.74 -0.92 -9.20
C LEU A 103 -10.15 -2.02 -10.08
N SER A 104 -10.60 -2.09 -11.33
CA SER A 104 -10.09 -3.00 -12.34
C SER A 104 -8.88 -2.39 -13.06
N ILE A 105 -7.80 -2.14 -12.33
CA ILE A 105 -6.55 -1.62 -12.88
C ILE A 105 -5.61 -2.81 -13.10
N GLY A 106 -5.04 -2.91 -14.31
CA GLY A 106 -4.04 -3.95 -14.58
C GLY A 106 -2.82 -3.82 -13.68
N ALA A 107 -2.28 -4.96 -13.19
CA ALA A 107 -1.18 -5.00 -12.23
C ALA A 107 0.03 -4.15 -12.66
N GLN A 108 0.42 -4.19 -13.94
CA GLN A 108 1.53 -3.40 -14.47
C GLN A 108 1.31 -1.88 -14.37
N LYS A 109 0.07 -1.42 -14.55
CA LYS A 109 -0.29 0.00 -14.41
C LYS A 109 -0.30 0.38 -12.94
N LEU A 110 -0.85 -0.47 -12.10
CA LEU A 110 -0.94 -0.25 -10.65
C LEU A 110 0.44 -0.13 -10.01
N GLN A 111 1.41 -0.97 -10.40
CA GLN A 111 2.78 -0.91 -9.91
C GLN A 111 3.54 0.38 -10.29
N ARG A 112 3.08 1.09 -11.31
CA ARG A 112 3.67 2.37 -11.75
C ARG A 112 2.93 3.59 -11.20
N LEU A 113 1.79 3.38 -10.58
CA LEU A 113 0.94 4.43 -10.08
C LEU A 113 1.37 4.80 -8.65
N GLN A 114 1.49 6.08 -8.39
CA GLN A 114 1.71 6.58 -7.04
C GLN A 114 0.40 6.57 -6.25
N VAL A 115 0.48 6.37 -4.94
CA VAL A 115 -0.69 6.41 -4.04
C VAL A 115 -1.45 7.72 -4.17
N SER A 116 -0.74 8.85 -4.25
CA SER A 116 -1.37 10.17 -4.43
C SER A 116 -2.21 10.26 -5.70
N GLN A 117 -1.71 9.71 -6.81
CA GLN A 117 -2.43 9.69 -8.10
C GLN A 117 -3.66 8.78 -8.03
N LEU A 118 -3.56 7.63 -7.38
CA LEU A 118 -4.69 6.72 -7.18
C LEU A 118 -5.78 7.40 -6.35
N LEU A 119 -5.39 8.04 -5.25
CA LEU A 119 -6.33 8.74 -4.37
C LEU A 119 -7.00 9.92 -5.07
N GLU A 120 -6.25 10.71 -5.84
CA GLU A 120 -6.81 11.80 -6.64
C GLU A 120 -7.85 11.29 -7.63
N GLN A 121 -7.55 10.22 -8.35
CA GLN A 121 -8.50 9.60 -9.28
C GLN A 121 -9.79 9.14 -8.60
N VAL A 122 -9.69 8.56 -7.40
CA VAL A 122 -10.86 8.03 -6.69
C VAL A 122 -11.68 9.13 -6.02
N TYR A 123 -11.01 10.10 -5.39
CA TYR A 123 -11.70 11.20 -4.69
C TYR A 123 -12.25 12.26 -5.63
N CYS A 124 -11.56 12.51 -6.75
CA CYS A 124 -11.90 13.52 -7.72
C CYS A 124 -12.49 12.92 -9.01
N ASN A 125 -13.03 11.71 -8.95
CA ASN A 125 -13.54 11.04 -10.14
C ASN A 125 -14.75 11.79 -10.71
N ASP A 126 -14.62 12.14 -11.98
CA ASP A 126 -15.66 12.72 -12.82
C ASP A 126 -16.60 11.64 -13.39
#